data_f5e15e218debb6defd136fabb7c5fb27
#
_entry.id   f5e15e218debb6defd136fabb7c5fb27
#
_cell.length_a   1.000
_cell.length_b   1.000
_cell.length_c   1.000
_cell.angle_alpha   90.00
_cell.angle_beta   90.00
_cell.angle_gamma   90.00
#
_symmetry.space_group_name_H-M   'P 1'
#
loop_
_entity.id
_entity.type
_entity.pdbx_description
1 polymer ?
#
loop_
_entity_poly.entity_id
_entity_poly.type
_entity_poly.pdbx_seq_one_letter_code
_entity_poly.pdbx_strand_id
1 'polypeptide(L)'
;MWYKKSKNEILQELDVDEKNGLSSTEALIRLEKYGKNKLETKKKKTLFKQFLSQLKDVMIYILIIAAIISAFLGEISDALIILLVIIINAVIGVIQESKAEKALDALKELSTPKALVKRDGSLKEILSEDIIPGDIVIIDAGRYIPGDLRLIDTANLKIEESAFTGESVPSEQDASFLPFSELLVLIL
;
A
#
# COMPACT_ATOMS: atom_id res chain seq x y z
N MET A 1 -0.74 -8.47 -23.41
CA MET A 1 0.10 -8.77 -22.23
C MET A 1 1.47 -8.18 -22.50
N TRP A 2 1.93 -7.28 -21.66
CA TRP A 2 3.12 -6.45 -21.82
C TRP A 2 4.43 -7.25 -21.88
N TYR A 3 4.54 -8.34 -21.12
CA TYR A 3 5.72 -9.20 -21.10
C TYR A 3 6.05 -9.88 -22.46
N LYS A 4 5.09 -9.92 -23.39
CA LYS A 4 5.29 -10.50 -24.73
C LYS A 4 5.76 -9.47 -25.77
N LYS A 5 5.74 -8.18 -25.44
CA LYS A 5 6.10 -7.12 -26.36
C LYS A 5 7.58 -6.83 -26.29
N SER A 6 8.18 -6.48 -27.43
CA SER A 6 9.56 -6.03 -27.49
C SER A 6 9.69 -4.63 -26.85
N LYS A 7 10.91 -4.27 -26.44
CA LYS A 7 11.26 -2.94 -25.92
C LYS A 7 10.70 -1.82 -26.79
N ASN A 8 10.95 -1.90 -28.11
CA ASN A 8 10.56 -0.85 -29.04
C ASN A 8 9.03 -0.71 -29.18
N GLU A 9 8.31 -1.83 -29.20
CA GLU A 9 6.85 -1.80 -29.23
C GLU A 9 6.25 -1.13 -28.00
N ILE A 10 6.82 -1.37 -26.82
CA ILE A 10 6.34 -0.78 -25.58
C ILE A 10 6.64 0.71 -25.51
N LEU A 11 7.86 1.13 -25.88
CA LEU A 11 8.22 2.54 -25.91
C LEU A 11 7.34 3.33 -26.90
N GLN A 12 7.01 2.76 -28.06
CA GLN A 12 6.10 3.37 -29.02
C GLN A 12 4.66 3.43 -28.50
N GLU A 13 4.17 2.35 -27.89
CA GLU A 13 2.79 2.29 -27.38
C GLU A 13 2.55 3.28 -26.24
N LEU A 14 3.57 3.48 -25.40
CA LEU A 14 3.50 4.43 -24.30
C LEU A 14 3.97 5.84 -24.67
N ASP A 15 4.39 6.04 -25.92
CA ASP A 15 4.90 7.31 -26.43
C ASP A 15 5.98 7.90 -25.52
N VAL A 16 7.07 7.11 -25.32
CA VAL A 16 8.19 7.47 -24.43
C VAL A 16 9.51 7.40 -25.17
N ASP A 17 10.30 8.45 -25.06
CA ASP A 17 11.68 8.47 -25.53
C ASP A 17 12.62 7.88 -24.46
N GLU A 18 13.35 6.83 -24.81
CA GLU A 18 14.31 6.17 -23.92
C GLU A 18 15.39 7.11 -23.39
N LYS A 19 15.82 8.09 -24.18
CA LYS A 19 16.90 9.02 -23.81
C LYS A 19 16.45 10.10 -22.85
N ASN A 20 15.26 10.64 -23.07
CA ASN A 20 14.74 11.77 -22.32
C ASN A 20 13.72 11.38 -21.26
N GLY A 21 13.09 10.21 -21.39
CA GLY A 21 11.92 9.83 -20.57
C GLY A 21 10.70 10.68 -20.89
N LEU A 22 9.71 10.66 -20.02
CA LEU A 22 8.54 11.53 -20.13
C LEU A 22 8.89 12.99 -19.82
N SER A 23 8.18 13.92 -20.47
CA SER A 23 8.22 15.31 -20.03
C SER A 23 7.47 15.50 -18.72
N SER A 24 7.89 16.45 -17.89
CA SER A 24 7.19 16.77 -16.66
C SER A 24 5.73 17.17 -16.87
N THR A 25 5.42 17.81 -18.00
CA THR A 25 4.05 18.18 -18.37
C THR A 25 3.20 16.94 -18.67
N GLU A 26 3.71 16.03 -19.49
CA GLU A 26 3.02 14.78 -19.82
C GLU A 26 2.84 13.91 -18.57
N ALA A 27 3.84 13.89 -17.68
CA ALA A 27 3.75 13.19 -16.40
C ALA A 27 2.59 13.69 -15.54
N LEU A 28 2.35 14.99 -15.47
CA LEU A 28 1.20 15.55 -14.74
C LEU A 28 -0.13 15.15 -15.38
N ILE A 29 -0.24 15.21 -16.69
CA ILE A 29 -1.46 14.81 -17.43
C ILE A 29 -1.77 13.32 -17.16
N ARG A 30 -0.76 12.46 -17.23
CA ARG A 30 -0.91 11.02 -16.94
C ARG A 30 -1.26 10.76 -15.49
N LEU A 31 -0.69 11.51 -14.54
CA LEU A 31 -1.02 11.39 -13.12
C LEU A 31 -2.49 11.74 -12.86
N GLU A 32 -3.03 12.74 -13.52
CA GLU A 32 -4.46 13.07 -13.44
C GLU A 32 -5.34 11.98 -14.06
N LYS A 33 -4.89 11.38 -15.16
CA LYS A 33 -5.64 10.35 -15.90
C LYS A 33 -5.65 9.01 -15.18
N TYR A 34 -4.52 8.53 -14.69
CA TYR A 34 -4.34 7.20 -14.12
C TYR A 34 -4.41 7.19 -12.58
N GLY A 35 -4.26 8.36 -11.94
CA GLY A 35 -4.18 8.47 -10.49
C GLY A 35 -2.82 8.08 -9.94
N LYS A 36 -2.71 8.06 -8.62
CA LYS A 36 -1.47 7.69 -7.91
C LYS A 36 -1.27 6.19 -7.88
N ASN A 37 -0.02 5.74 -7.96
CA ASN A 37 0.40 4.35 -7.78
C ASN A 37 0.28 3.95 -6.30
N LYS A 38 -0.94 3.69 -5.87
CA LYS A 38 -1.27 3.28 -4.50
C LYS A 38 -2.17 2.07 -4.52
N LEU A 39 -1.85 1.08 -3.68
CA LEU A 39 -2.80 0.04 -3.36
C LEU A 39 -4.01 0.66 -2.66
N GLU A 40 -5.21 0.22 -3.03
CA GLU A 40 -6.43 0.66 -2.36
C GLU A 40 -6.35 0.37 -0.85
N THR A 41 -6.22 1.42 -0.07
CA THR A 41 -6.27 1.28 1.39
C THR A 41 -7.71 1.09 1.82
N LYS A 42 -7.97 0.13 2.70
CA LYS A 42 -9.30 -0.05 3.29
C LYS A 42 -9.78 1.26 3.90
N LYS A 43 -10.99 1.68 3.55
CA LYS A 43 -11.61 2.88 4.12
C LYS A 43 -11.59 2.79 5.64
N LYS A 44 -11.10 3.83 6.30
CA LYS A 44 -11.08 3.91 7.76
C LYS A 44 -12.50 3.76 8.30
N LYS A 45 -12.63 2.98 9.35
CA LYS A 45 -13.92 2.85 10.03
C LYS A 45 -14.27 4.18 10.69
N THR A 46 -15.54 4.59 10.62
CA THR A 46 -16.03 5.73 11.39
C THR A 46 -15.98 5.41 12.88
N LEU A 47 -15.85 6.43 13.74
CA LEU A 47 -15.83 6.27 15.20
C LEU A 47 -17.03 5.46 15.72
N PHE A 48 -18.21 5.70 15.17
CA PHE A 48 -19.40 4.94 15.50
C PHE A 48 -19.29 3.45 15.13
N LYS A 49 -18.69 3.15 13.99
CA LYS A 49 -18.46 1.77 13.56
C LYS A 49 -17.38 1.08 14.40
N GLN A 50 -16.37 1.82 14.85
CA GLN A 50 -15.38 1.34 15.82
C GLN A 50 -16.04 1.04 17.16
N PHE A 51 -16.88 1.96 17.68
CA PHE A 51 -17.64 1.73 18.90
C PHE A 51 -18.52 0.47 18.83
N LEU A 52 -19.25 0.31 17.73
CA LEU A 52 -20.07 -0.88 17.52
C LEU A 52 -19.23 -2.17 17.41
N SER A 53 -17.99 -2.07 16.90
CA SER A 53 -17.10 -3.23 16.82
C SER A 53 -16.56 -3.65 18.21
N GLN A 54 -16.39 -2.70 19.13
CA GLN A 54 -16.02 -3.01 20.52
C GLN A 54 -17.11 -3.80 21.24
N LEU A 55 -18.39 -3.53 20.94
CA LEU A 55 -19.50 -4.27 21.54
C LEU A 55 -19.63 -5.72 21.05
N LYS A 56 -18.84 -6.13 20.06
CA LYS A 56 -18.82 -7.53 19.55
C LYS A 56 -17.86 -8.44 20.30
N ASP A 57 -17.23 -7.95 21.35
CA ASP A 57 -16.37 -8.77 22.21
C ASP A 57 -17.16 -9.76 23.04
N VAL A 58 -16.66 -10.99 23.15
CA VAL A 58 -17.31 -12.08 23.92
C VAL A 58 -17.51 -11.68 25.38
N MET A 59 -16.55 -10.96 25.98
CA MET A 59 -16.66 -10.48 27.36
C MET A 59 -17.82 -9.51 27.54
N ILE A 60 -18.08 -8.66 26.53
CA ILE A 60 -19.19 -7.71 26.58
C ILE A 60 -20.54 -8.43 26.47
N TYR A 61 -20.64 -9.50 25.68
CA TYR A 61 -21.86 -10.31 25.64
C TYR A 61 -22.16 -10.94 27.00
N ILE A 62 -21.14 -11.45 27.71
CA ILE A 62 -21.31 -11.99 29.08
C ILE A 62 -21.79 -10.91 30.03
N LEU A 63 -21.23 -9.69 29.97
CA LEU A 63 -21.64 -8.58 30.80
C LEU A 63 -23.08 -8.11 30.49
N ILE A 64 -23.47 -8.11 29.22
CA ILE A 64 -24.86 -7.77 28.82
C ILE A 64 -25.84 -8.80 29.41
N ILE A 65 -25.50 -10.09 29.33
CA ILE A 65 -26.34 -11.15 29.91
C ILE A 65 -26.45 -10.96 31.43
N ALA A 66 -25.34 -10.67 32.12
CA ALA A 66 -25.33 -10.41 33.56
C ALA A 66 -26.20 -9.19 33.90
N ALA A 67 -26.11 -8.09 33.15
CA ALA A 67 -26.95 -6.90 33.36
C ALA A 67 -28.46 -7.20 33.19
N ILE A 68 -28.81 -8.04 32.21
CA ILE A 68 -30.20 -8.47 31.99
C ILE A 68 -30.66 -9.30 33.19
N ILE A 69 -29.87 -10.23 33.66
CA ILE A 69 -30.21 -11.08 34.84
C ILE A 69 -30.43 -10.19 36.07
N SER A 70 -29.47 -9.29 36.38
CA SER A 70 -29.59 -8.36 37.53
C SER A 70 -30.89 -7.53 37.44
N ALA A 71 -31.23 -7.03 36.23
CA ALA A 71 -32.48 -6.30 36.05
C ALA A 71 -33.73 -7.14 36.31
N PHE A 72 -33.75 -8.41 35.89
CA PHE A 72 -34.83 -9.36 36.16
C PHE A 72 -34.97 -9.70 37.64
N LEU A 73 -33.88 -9.72 38.38
CA LEU A 73 -33.89 -9.94 39.83
C LEU A 73 -34.35 -8.70 40.64
N GLY A 74 -34.56 -7.57 39.96
CA GLY A 74 -34.97 -6.31 40.59
C GLY A 74 -33.78 -5.43 41.02
N GLU A 75 -32.52 -5.85 40.76
CA GLU A 75 -31.31 -5.12 41.12
C GLU A 75 -30.94 -4.11 40.00
N ILE A 76 -31.81 -3.11 39.79
CA ILE A 76 -31.67 -2.14 38.71
C ILE A 76 -30.36 -1.34 38.83
N SER A 77 -29.94 -1.02 40.06
CA SER A 77 -28.68 -0.29 40.30
C SER A 77 -27.47 -1.05 39.75
N ASP A 78 -27.40 -2.35 39.95
CA ASP A 78 -26.29 -3.20 39.50
C ASP A 78 -26.30 -3.33 37.97
N ALA A 79 -27.46 -3.51 37.38
CA ALA A 79 -27.62 -3.51 35.92
C ALA A 79 -27.13 -2.21 35.28
N LEU A 80 -27.43 -1.05 35.89
CA LEU A 80 -26.97 0.26 35.42
C LEU A 80 -25.44 0.41 35.55
N ILE A 81 -24.85 -0.07 36.64
CA ILE A 81 -23.41 -0.04 36.85
C ILE A 81 -22.72 -0.88 35.77
N ILE A 82 -23.22 -2.09 35.48
CA ILE A 82 -22.64 -2.96 34.44
C ILE A 82 -22.75 -2.27 33.06
N LEU A 83 -23.88 -1.66 32.72
CA LEU A 83 -24.03 -0.93 31.48
C LEU A 83 -23.06 0.26 31.36
N LEU A 84 -22.88 1.00 32.45
CA LEU A 84 -21.90 2.09 32.51
C LEU A 84 -20.49 1.59 32.24
N VAL A 85 -20.09 0.47 32.85
CA VAL A 85 -18.78 -0.16 32.63
C VAL A 85 -18.60 -0.58 31.17
N ILE A 86 -19.62 -1.15 30.54
CA ILE A 86 -19.59 -1.53 29.12
C ILE A 86 -19.34 -0.29 28.24
N ILE A 87 -20.06 0.81 28.50
CA ILE A 87 -19.91 2.06 27.73
C ILE A 87 -18.51 2.64 27.91
N ILE A 88 -18.00 2.70 29.14
CA ILE A 88 -16.64 3.20 29.43
C ILE A 88 -15.59 2.34 28.72
N ASN A 89 -15.69 1.03 28.79
CA ASN A 89 -14.77 0.11 28.10
C ASN A 89 -14.81 0.31 26.58
N ALA A 90 -15.99 0.45 26.00
CA ALA A 90 -16.12 0.68 24.56
C ALA A 90 -15.52 2.02 24.15
N VAL A 91 -15.68 3.10 24.93
CA VAL A 91 -15.06 4.41 24.67
C VAL A 91 -13.52 4.32 24.76
N ILE A 92 -13.00 3.68 25.81
CA ILE A 92 -11.56 3.46 25.96
C ILE A 92 -11.00 2.66 24.79
N GLY A 93 -11.68 1.58 24.38
CA GLY A 93 -11.30 0.76 23.24
C GLY A 93 -11.20 1.58 21.92
N VAL A 94 -12.19 2.42 21.64
CA VAL A 94 -12.18 3.32 20.47
C VAL A 94 -11.00 4.30 20.53
N ILE A 95 -10.70 4.87 21.69
CA ILE A 95 -9.58 5.79 21.86
C ILE A 95 -8.25 5.07 21.59
N GLN A 96 -8.08 3.85 22.12
CA GLN A 96 -6.87 3.04 21.93
C GLN A 96 -6.71 2.61 20.47
N GLU A 97 -7.78 2.11 19.81
CA GLU A 97 -7.76 1.73 18.40
C GLU A 97 -7.41 2.93 17.51
N SER A 98 -8.02 4.10 17.77
CA SER A 98 -7.72 5.33 17.02
C SER A 98 -6.28 5.83 17.19
N LYS A 99 -5.71 5.70 18.39
CA LYS A 99 -4.28 6.03 18.62
C LYS A 99 -3.35 5.07 17.91
N ALA A 100 -3.66 3.77 17.93
CA ALA A 100 -2.89 2.76 17.22
C ALA A 100 -2.94 2.95 15.70
N GLU A 101 -4.12 3.24 15.12
CA GLU A 101 -4.26 3.55 13.69
C GLU A 101 -3.41 4.78 13.30
N LYS A 102 -3.45 5.85 14.09
CA LYS A 102 -2.64 7.05 13.83
C LYS A 102 -1.14 6.78 13.90
N ALA A 103 -0.69 5.97 14.84
CA ALA A 103 0.72 5.59 14.94
C ALA A 103 1.18 4.76 13.74
N LEU A 104 0.34 3.83 13.26
CA LEU A 104 0.61 3.04 12.06
C LEU A 104 0.62 3.92 10.79
N ASP A 105 -0.28 4.89 10.69
CA ASP A 105 -0.30 5.82 9.56
C ASP A 105 0.97 6.67 9.52
N ALA A 106 1.42 7.19 10.67
CA ALA A 106 2.66 7.95 10.77
C ALA A 106 3.90 7.11 10.37
N LEU A 107 3.95 5.83 10.77
CA LEU A 107 5.02 4.92 10.35
C LEU A 107 5.00 4.68 8.83
N LYS A 108 3.82 4.51 8.24
CA LYS A 108 3.67 4.35 6.78
C LYS A 108 4.15 5.58 6.02
N GLU A 109 3.84 6.77 6.52
CA GLU A 109 4.26 8.03 5.91
C GLU A 109 5.79 8.19 5.94
N LEU A 110 6.44 7.80 7.04
CA LEU A 110 7.91 7.83 7.17
C LEU A 110 8.60 6.80 6.27
N SER A 111 7.93 5.69 5.94
CA SER A 111 8.48 4.61 5.13
C SER A 111 8.04 4.67 3.65
N THR A 112 7.48 5.78 3.18
CA THR A 112 7.07 5.90 1.77
C THR A 112 8.31 5.80 0.88
N PRO A 113 8.44 4.74 0.06
CA PRO A 113 9.61 4.54 -0.76
C PRO A 113 9.69 5.60 -1.85
N LYS A 114 10.92 5.97 -2.21
CA LYS A 114 11.21 6.86 -3.31
C LYS A 114 11.73 6.07 -4.50
N ALA A 115 11.47 6.58 -5.69
CA ALA A 115 11.98 6.03 -6.94
C ALA A 115 12.77 7.07 -7.70
N LEU A 116 13.81 6.64 -8.39
CA LEU A 116 14.59 7.47 -9.28
C LEU A 116 14.06 7.31 -10.70
N VAL A 117 13.48 8.36 -11.25
CA VAL A 117 12.89 8.36 -12.59
C VAL A 117 13.65 9.28 -13.53
N LYS A 118 13.59 8.97 -14.82
CA LYS A 118 14.12 9.83 -15.87
C LYS A 118 12.99 10.62 -16.50
N ARG A 119 12.98 11.93 -16.28
CA ARG A 119 12.04 12.88 -16.88
C ARG A 119 12.77 14.11 -17.40
N ASP A 120 12.37 14.65 -18.54
CA ASP A 120 13.02 15.79 -19.20
C ASP A 120 14.53 15.59 -19.43
N GLY A 121 14.96 14.38 -19.73
CA GLY A 121 16.37 14.03 -19.93
C GLY A 121 17.22 14.01 -18.65
N SER A 122 16.63 14.24 -17.48
CA SER A 122 17.32 14.28 -16.19
C SER A 122 16.77 13.26 -15.21
N LEU A 123 17.61 12.81 -14.26
CA LEU A 123 17.20 11.93 -13.19
C LEU A 123 16.55 12.75 -12.07
N LYS A 124 15.36 12.32 -11.65
CA LYS A 124 14.57 12.98 -10.59
C LYS A 124 14.15 11.94 -9.56
N GLU A 125 14.33 12.24 -8.30
CA GLU A 125 13.81 11.40 -7.22
C GLU A 125 12.39 11.85 -6.88
N ILE A 126 11.44 10.93 -7.01
CA ILE A 126 10.01 11.17 -6.72
C ILE A 126 9.49 10.12 -5.74
N LEU A 127 8.33 10.38 -5.15
CA LEU A 127 7.64 9.36 -4.35
C LEU A 127 7.17 8.21 -5.24
N SER A 128 7.29 6.97 -4.77
CA SER A 128 6.82 5.80 -5.53
C SER A 128 5.33 5.86 -5.87
N GLU A 129 4.55 6.62 -5.10
CA GLU A 129 3.13 6.83 -5.38
C GLU A 129 2.84 7.79 -6.55
N ASP A 130 3.82 8.61 -6.96
CA ASP A 130 3.71 9.58 -8.05
C ASP A 130 4.29 9.05 -9.38
N ILE A 131 4.66 7.77 -9.40
CA ILE A 131 5.06 7.07 -10.61
C ILE A 131 3.82 6.77 -11.46
N ILE A 132 3.98 6.88 -12.76
CA ILE A 132 2.89 6.72 -13.72
C ILE A 132 3.28 5.80 -14.88
N PRO A 133 2.31 5.24 -15.60
CA PRO A 133 2.58 4.49 -16.82
C PRO A 133 3.38 5.31 -17.84
N GLY A 134 4.53 4.78 -18.25
CA GLY A 134 5.47 5.45 -19.15
C GLY A 134 6.70 6.06 -18.47
N ASP A 135 6.79 6.07 -17.14
CA ASP A 135 8.02 6.50 -16.46
C ASP A 135 9.16 5.50 -16.69
N ILE A 136 10.33 6.01 -16.98
CA ILE A 136 11.58 5.25 -16.98
C ILE A 136 12.19 5.36 -15.59
N VAL A 137 12.22 4.25 -14.85
CA VAL A 137 12.75 4.18 -13.48
C VAL A 137 14.15 3.58 -13.48
N ILE A 138 15.06 4.10 -12.73
CA ILE A 138 16.39 3.58 -12.54
C ILE A 138 16.44 2.81 -11.22
N ILE A 139 16.87 1.55 -11.29
CA ILE A 139 16.96 0.69 -10.11
C ILE A 139 18.42 0.40 -9.84
N ASP A 140 18.93 0.97 -8.77
CA ASP A 140 20.27 0.70 -8.25
C ASP A 140 20.19 -0.31 -7.10
N ALA A 141 21.34 -0.88 -6.72
CA ALA A 141 21.44 -1.80 -5.60
C ALA A 141 20.83 -1.20 -4.29
N GLY A 142 19.98 -1.96 -3.63
CA GLY A 142 19.30 -1.56 -2.40
C GLY A 142 18.05 -0.71 -2.59
N ARG A 143 17.63 -0.43 -3.82
CA ARG A 143 16.37 0.28 -4.08
C ARG A 143 15.18 -0.68 -4.08
N TYR A 144 14.07 -0.14 -3.61
CA TYR A 144 12.78 -0.81 -3.65
C TYR A 144 12.18 -0.74 -5.07
N ILE A 145 11.54 -1.82 -5.51
CA ILE A 145 10.80 -1.89 -6.77
C ILE A 145 9.42 -1.27 -6.57
N PRO A 146 9.11 -0.16 -7.25
CA PRO A 146 7.93 0.65 -6.90
C PRO A 146 6.60 0.16 -7.50
N GLY A 147 6.62 -0.84 -8.37
CA GLY A 147 5.43 -1.36 -9.05
C GLY A 147 5.77 -2.40 -10.10
N ASP A 148 4.82 -2.72 -10.95
CA ASP A 148 5.03 -3.63 -12.08
C ASP A 148 5.85 -2.94 -13.16
N LEU A 149 6.99 -3.51 -13.50
CA LEU A 149 7.98 -2.90 -14.36
C LEU A 149 8.37 -3.84 -15.52
N ARG A 150 8.76 -3.27 -16.65
CA ARG A 150 9.34 -4.00 -17.80
C ARG A 150 10.81 -3.63 -17.97
N LEU A 151 11.71 -4.60 -17.98
CA LEU A 151 13.14 -4.39 -18.23
C LEU A 151 13.39 -3.82 -19.64
N ILE A 152 14.09 -2.69 -19.73
CA ILE A 152 14.57 -2.10 -20.96
C ILE A 152 16.04 -2.42 -21.15
N ASP A 153 16.82 -2.29 -20.08
CA ASP A 153 18.25 -2.54 -20.05
C ASP A 153 18.69 -3.05 -18.68
N THR A 154 19.65 -3.96 -18.61
CA THR A 154 20.10 -4.58 -17.37
C THR A 154 21.60 -4.76 -17.34
N ALA A 155 22.19 -4.56 -16.17
CA ALA A 155 23.59 -4.89 -15.89
C ALA A 155 23.66 -5.67 -14.58
N ASN A 156 23.75 -7.02 -14.67
CA ASN A 156 23.87 -7.92 -13.52
C ASN A 156 22.80 -7.71 -12.43
N LEU A 157 21.56 -7.54 -12.85
CA LEU A 157 20.45 -7.29 -11.92
C LEU A 157 20.13 -8.54 -11.12
N LYS A 158 20.12 -8.40 -9.79
CA LYS A 158 19.69 -9.41 -8.83
C LYS A 158 18.60 -8.84 -7.95
N ILE A 159 17.51 -9.60 -7.82
CA ILE A 159 16.35 -9.18 -7.05
C ILE A 159 16.14 -10.12 -5.89
N GLU A 160 15.89 -9.54 -4.72
CA GLU A 160 15.46 -10.29 -3.56
C GLU A 160 13.95 -10.44 -3.57
N GLU A 161 13.49 -11.67 -3.77
CA GLU A 161 12.07 -12.04 -3.83
C GLU A 161 11.61 -12.85 -2.61
N SER A 162 12.40 -12.86 -1.55
CA SER A 162 12.15 -13.64 -0.34
C SER A 162 10.76 -13.41 0.29
N ALA A 163 10.21 -12.21 0.14
CA ALA A 163 8.86 -11.88 0.61
C ALA A 163 7.75 -12.65 -0.13
N PHE A 164 8.00 -13.11 -1.37
CA PHE A 164 7.03 -13.83 -2.20
C PHE A 164 7.33 -15.33 -2.29
N THR A 165 8.59 -15.69 -2.46
CA THR A 165 9.02 -17.07 -2.69
C THR A 165 9.45 -17.78 -1.40
N GLY A 166 9.82 -17.04 -0.36
CA GLY A 166 10.43 -17.57 0.85
C GLY A 166 11.90 -17.99 0.67
N GLU A 167 12.49 -17.80 -0.52
CA GLU A 167 13.88 -18.11 -0.82
C GLU A 167 14.76 -16.90 -0.53
N SER A 168 15.83 -17.09 0.24
CA SER A 168 16.75 -16.01 0.63
C SER A 168 17.85 -15.74 -0.42
N VAL A 169 17.86 -16.47 -1.53
CA VAL A 169 18.84 -16.29 -2.60
C VAL A 169 18.28 -15.32 -3.63
N PRO A 170 18.96 -14.19 -3.93
CA PRO A 170 18.54 -13.27 -4.96
C PRO A 170 18.50 -13.94 -6.34
N SER A 171 17.41 -13.74 -7.09
CA SER A 171 17.27 -14.23 -8.46
C SER A 171 17.96 -13.29 -9.45
N GLU A 172 18.69 -13.87 -10.43
CA GLU A 172 19.29 -13.10 -11.52
C GLU A 172 18.24 -12.82 -12.59
N GLN A 173 18.19 -11.56 -13.05
CA GLN A 173 17.24 -11.10 -14.04
C GLN A 173 17.96 -10.49 -15.24
N ASP A 174 17.54 -10.86 -16.47
CA ASP A 174 18.13 -10.39 -17.71
C ASP A 174 17.07 -9.87 -18.68
N ALA A 175 17.31 -8.72 -19.29
CA ALA A 175 16.44 -8.12 -20.28
C ALA A 175 16.28 -8.92 -21.57
N SER A 176 17.22 -9.81 -21.88
CA SER A 176 17.23 -10.63 -23.08
C SER A 176 16.33 -11.87 -22.99
N PHE A 177 15.93 -12.28 -21.80
CA PHE A 177 15.16 -13.50 -21.57
C PHE A 177 13.67 -13.20 -21.32
N LEU A 178 12.83 -13.51 -22.31
CA LEU A 178 11.41 -13.59 -22.16
C LEU A 178 11.03 -15.06 -21.98
N PRO A 179 10.62 -15.55 -20.83
CA PRO A 179 9.20 -15.52 -20.49
C PRO A 179 8.77 -15.28 -19.05
N PHE A 180 9.57 -15.03 -18.07
CA PHE A 180 9.01 -14.91 -16.70
C PHE A 180 9.65 -13.93 -15.72
N SER A 181 10.47 -13.02 -16.13
CA SER A 181 11.02 -11.99 -15.24
C SER A 181 11.71 -10.95 -16.07
N GLU A 182 11.27 -9.87 -16.02
CA GLU A 182 11.06 -8.67 -15.62
C GLU A 182 12.10 -7.74 -15.31
N LEU A 183 11.94 -6.65 -15.36
CA LEU A 183 12.55 -5.51 -14.83
C LEU A 183 13.39 -4.76 -15.78
N LEU A 184 13.09 -3.86 -16.06
CA LEU A 184 13.22 -2.46 -16.06
C LEU A 184 12.46 -1.93 -17.23
N VAL A 185 11.68 -1.16 -17.19
CA VAL A 185 11.12 -0.18 -16.42
C VAL A 185 10.26 0.67 -17.25
N LEU A 186 9.12 0.19 -17.43
CA LEU A 186 8.02 1.01 -17.84
C LEU A 186 6.86 0.62 -16.98
N ILE A 187 6.40 1.50 -16.13
CA ILE A 187 5.21 1.26 -15.34
C ILE A 187 4.03 1.18 -16.28
N LEU A 188 3.28 0.14 -16.08
CA LEU A 188 2.11 -0.22 -16.85
C LEU A 188 0.84 0.19 -16.15
#